data_409aadc008f877b32fc91b286dc31293
#
_entry.id   409aadc008f877b32fc91b286dc31293
#
_cell.length_a   1.000
_cell.length_b   1.000
_cell.length_c   1.000
_cell.angle_alpha   90.00
_cell.angle_beta   90.00
_cell.angle_gamma   90.00
#
_symmetry.space_group_name_H-M   'P 1'
#
loop_
_entity.id
_entity.type
_entity.pdbx_description
1 polymer ?
#
loop_
_entity_poly.entity_id
_entity_poly.type
_entity_poly.pdbx_seq_one_letter_code
_entity_poly.pdbx_strand_id
1 'polypeptide(L)'
;MKLLSVNLGRAKAVPYTDNPEGVTGIGKRPVAGPVRVAAPGPKGIGGSGLAGDDVCKRRHHGGDDQAVYAVAREDLDDWERELGRALANSAFGENLTTLGLDVSGALIGERWRIGPDVVRWVKRCTGPITT
;
A
#
# COMPACT_ATOMS: atom_id res chain seq x y z
N MET A 1 -6.82 -6.06 -15.86
CA MET A 1 -6.26 -5.80 -14.52
C MET A 1 -6.76 -6.85 -13.55
N LYS A 2 -5.90 -7.34 -12.70
CA LYS A 2 -6.21 -8.33 -11.70
C LYS A 2 -5.65 -7.90 -10.35
N LEU A 3 -6.44 -7.99 -9.28
CA LEU A 3 -5.97 -7.81 -7.91
C LEU A 3 -5.45 -9.16 -7.41
N LEU A 4 -4.15 -9.26 -7.16
CA LEU A 4 -3.52 -10.51 -6.71
C LEU A 4 -3.65 -10.69 -5.21
N SER A 5 -3.47 -9.64 -4.43
CA SER A 5 -3.60 -9.71 -2.99
C SER A 5 -3.98 -8.37 -2.38
N VAL A 6 -4.66 -8.43 -1.24
CA VAL A 6 -4.88 -7.31 -0.32
C VAL A 6 -4.02 -7.57 0.90
N ASN A 7 -3.19 -6.60 1.27
CA ASN A 7 -2.17 -6.78 2.29
C ASN A 7 -2.42 -5.82 3.46
N LEU A 8 -2.45 -6.36 4.66
CA LEU A 8 -2.65 -5.59 5.88
C LEU A 8 -1.47 -5.79 6.83
N GLY A 9 -1.10 -4.72 7.54
CA GLY A 9 -0.07 -4.74 8.56
C GLY A 9 -0.59 -4.29 9.90
N ARG A 10 -0.17 -4.96 10.97
CA ARG A 10 -0.39 -4.53 12.35
C ARG A 10 0.84 -3.79 12.85
N ALA A 11 0.63 -2.80 13.73
CA ALA A 11 1.71 -2.12 14.41
C ALA A 11 2.59 -3.14 15.14
N LYS A 12 3.89 -3.10 14.86
CA LYS A 12 4.85 -4.04 15.40
C LYS A 12 6.10 -3.30 15.85
N ALA A 13 6.59 -3.62 17.03
CA ALA A 13 7.84 -3.09 17.55
C ALA A 13 9.02 -3.62 16.73
N VAL A 14 9.89 -2.74 16.27
CA VAL A 14 11.09 -3.08 15.50
C VAL A 14 12.25 -2.14 15.88
N PRO A 15 13.51 -2.63 15.85
CA PRO A 15 14.65 -1.81 16.26
C PRO A 15 15.13 -0.84 15.17
N TYR A 16 14.67 -0.99 13.93
CA TYR A 16 15.16 -0.24 12.77
C TYR A 16 14.26 0.93 12.35
N THR A 17 13.22 1.24 13.10
CA THR A 17 12.34 2.39 12.80
C THR A 17 12.82 3.66 13.49
N ASP A 18 12.65 4.80 12.81
CA ASP A 18 12.89 6.13 13.36
C ASP A 18 11.66 6.69 14.12
N ASN A 19 10.58 5.92 14.24
CA ASN A 19 9.42 6.27 15.03
C ASN A 19 9.80 6.25 16.52
N PRO A 20 9.55 7.35 17.28
CA PRO A 20 9.85 7.40 18.71
C PRO A 20 9.21 6.28 19.54
N GLU A 21 8.07 5.75 19.10
CA GLU A 21 7.39 4.64 19.76
C GLU A 21 8.00 3.27 19.43
N GLY A 22 8.95 3.22 18.48
CA GLY A 22 9.60 1.98 18.06
C GLY A 22 8.71 1.00 17.32
N VAL A 23 7.61 1.45 16.70
CA VAL A 23 6.64 0.61 16.01
C VAL A 23 6.50 0.97 14.52
N THR A 24 6.14 -0.01 13.70
CA THR A 24 5.86 0.17 12.28
C THR A 24 4.74 -0.76 11.81
N GLY A 25 3.98 -0.31 10.81
CA GLY A 25 2.97 -1.11 10.10
C GLY A 25 3.41 -1.59 8.73
N ILE A 26 4.70 -1.47 8.37
CA ILE A 26 5.20 -1.81 7.04
C ILE A 26 5.24 -3.31 6.75
N GLY A 27 5.33 -4.15 7.77
CA GLY A 27 5.35 -5.61 7.65
C GLY A 27 3.99 -6.17 7.29
N LYS A 28 3.44 -5.79 6.13
CA LYS A 28 2.13 -6.23 5.67
C LYS A 28 2.17 -7.65 5.14
N ARG A 29 1.04 -8.34 5.24
CA ARG A 29 0.86 -9.70 4.73
C ARG A 29 -0.47 -9.83 3.99
N PRO A 30 -0.52 -10.65 2.92
CA PRO A 30 -1.78 -10.96 2.25
C PRO A 30 -2.81 -11.56 3.22
N VAL A 31 -4.06 -11.13 3.09
CA VAL A 31 -5.17 -11.63 3.87
C VAL A 31 -6.21 -12.31 2.97
N ALA A 32 -6.92 -13.29 3.53
CA ALA A 32 -8.02 -13.95 2.83
C ALA A 32 -9.34 -13.19 3.08
N GLY A 33 -10.22 -13.24 2.08
CA GLY A 33 -11.56 -12.68 2.18
C GLY A 33 -11.64 -11.17 1.97
N PRO A 34 -12.86 -10.62 2.04
CA PRO A 34 -13.11 -9.20 1.80
C PRO A 34 -12.51 -8.31 2.88
N VAL A 35 -12.02 -7.15 2.46
CA VAL A 35 -11.52 -6.10 3.36
C VAL A 35 -12.38 -4.85 3.16
N ARG A 36 -12.88 -4.30 4.26
CA ARG A 36 -13.66 -3.05 4.23
C ARG A 36 -12.73 -1.88 3.92
N VAL A 37 -13.16 -1.01 3.00
CA VAL A 37 -12.45 0.19 2.59
C VAL A 37 -13.29 1.42 2.92
N ALA A 38 -12.68 2.41 3.53
CA ALA A 38 -13.33 3.68 3.83
C ALA A 38 -12.30 4.83 3.79
N ALA A 39 -12.79 6.06 3.59
CA ALA A 39 -11.95 7.24 3.70
C ALA A 39 -11.50 7.40 5.17
N PRO A 40 -10.19 7.45 5.43
CA PRO A 40 -9.69 7.41 6.82
C PRO A 40 -9.72 8.75 7.54
N GLY A 41 -9.99 9.84 6.85
CA GLY A 41 -9.97 11.18 7.40
C GLY A 41 -8.72 11.98 7.04
N PRO A 42 -8.61 13.23 7.55
CA PRO A 42 -7.56 14.15 7.12
C PRO A 42 -6.15 13.69 7.50
N LYS A 43 -5.17 14.20 6.75
CA LYS A 43 -3.74 13.95 6.99
C LYS A 43 -3.35 14.31 8.42
N GLY A 44 -2.56 13.45 9.04
CA GLY A 44 -2.10 13.61 10.43
C GLY A 44 -3.04 12.96 11.46
N ILE A 45 -4.31 12.72 11.12
CA ILE A 45 -5.33 12.11 11.98
C ILE A 45 -5.72 10.73 11.45
N GLY A 46 -6.11 10.67 10.17
CA GLY A 46 -6.51 9.44 9.52
C GLY A 46 -5.35 8.46 9.29
N GLY A 47 -5.65 7.17 9.41
CA GLY A 47 -4.70 6.09 9.13
C GLY A 47 -4.88 5.52 7.73
N SER A 48 -4.98 4.19 7.66
CA SER A 48 -5.21 3.46 6.41
C SER A 48 -6.68 3.50 5.98
N GLY A 49 -6.90 3.46 4.67
CA GLY A 49 -8.24 3.26 4.11
C GLY A 49 -8.75 1.82 4.20
N LEU A 50 -7.93 0.88 4.61
CA LEU A 50 -8.30 -0.53 4.77
C LEU A 50 -8.47 -0.88 6.25
N ALA A 51 -9.61 -1.50 6.58
CA ALA A 51 -9.87 -1.98 7.94
C ALA A 51 -8.85 -3.06 8.33
N GLY A 52 -8.29 -2.92 9.52
CA GLY A 52 -7.29 -3.85 10.06
C GLY A 52 -5.84 -3.54 9.67
N ASP A 53 -5.61 -2.47 8.90
CA ASP A 53 -4.29 -2.03 8.52
C ASP A 53 -3.85 -0.85 9.40
N ASP A 54 -2.67 -0.95 9.99
CA ASP A 54 -2.12 0.08 10.89
C ASP A 54 -1.18 1.03 10.16
N VAL A 55 -1.32 2.31 10.43
CA VAL A 55 -0.39 3.37 10.02
C VAL A 55 0.20 3.99 11.29
N CYS A 56 1.48 3.80 11.53
CA CYS A 56 2.14 4.24 12.75
C CYS A 56 2.59 5.71 12.70
N LYS A 57 2.99 6.18 11.53
CA LYS A 57 3.42 7.57 11.32
C LYS A 57 2.39 8.35 10.52
N ARG A 58 1.30 8.73 11.14
CA ARG A 58 0.19 9.44 10.47
C ARG A 58 0.57 10.83 9.97
N ARG A 59 1.65 11.40 10.49
CA ARG A 59 2.21 12.65 10.00
C ARG A 59 2.74 12.53 8.57
N HIS A 60 3.27 11.37 8.20
CA HIS A 60 3.91 11.11 6.91
C HIS A 60 3.11 10.17 6.02
N HIS A 61 2.31 9.29 6.60
CA HIS A 61 1.56 8.24 5.90
C HIS A 61 0.10 8.23 6.33
N GLY A 62 -0.75 7.69 5.48
CA GLY A 62 -2.18 7.61 5.75
C GLY A 62 -2.92 8.91 5.44
N GLY A 63 -4.16 9.01 5.91
CA GLY A 63 -5.08 10.08 5.56
C GLY A 63 -5.74 9.86 4.20
N ASP A 64 -6.70 10.71 3.85
CA ASP A 64 -7.55 10.53 2.65
C ASP A 64 -6.76 10.47 1.34
N ASP A 65 -5.64 11.20 1.24
CA ASP A 65 -4.82 11.22 0.03
C ASP A 65 -3.77 10.11 -0.04
N GLN A 66 -3.57 9.38 1.05
CA GLN A 66 -2.66 8.24 1.16
C GLN A 66 -3.34 7.05 1.84
N ALA A 67 -4.62 6.87 1.57
CA ALA A 67 -5.45 5.86 2.22
C ALA A 67 -5.08 4.43 1.83
N VAL A 68 -4.61 4.24 0.59
CA VAL A 68 -4.26 2.93 0.01
C VAL A 68 -3.01 3.09 -0.85
N TYR A 69 -2.07 2.20 -0.65
CA TYR A 69 -0.85 2.10 -1.45
C TYR A 69 -0.91 0.86 -2.34
N ALA A 70 -0.66 1.02 -3.63
CA ALA A 70 -0.69 -0.07 -4.60
C ALA A 70 0.66 -0.22 -5.30
N VAL A 71 1.04 -1.46 -5.58
CA VAL A 71 2.23 -1.81 -6.36
C VAL A 71 1.86 -2.88 -7.39
N ALA A 72 2.36 -2.75 -8.61
CA ALA A 72 2.19 -3.76 -9.64
C ALA A 72 3.12 -4.96 -9.40
N ARG A 73 2.61 -6.19 -9.59
CA ARG A 73 3.45 -7.39 -9.50
C ARG A 73 4.59 -7.33 -10.51
N GLU A 74 4.34 -6.76 -11.68
CA GLU A 74 5.35 -6.55 -12.71
C GLU A 74 6.55 -5.75 -12.20
N ASP A 75 6.31 -4.71 -11.39
CA ASP A 75 7.38 -3.92 -10.77
C ASP A 75 8.13 -4.71 -9.70
N LEU A 76 7.43 -5.52 -8.90
CA LEU A 76 8.07 -6.45 -7.96
C LEU A 76 8.96 -7.47 -8.69
N ASP A 77 8.50 -7.98 -9.82
CA ASP A 77 9.26 -8.94 -10.62
C ASP A 77 10.52 -8.31 -11.21
N ASP A 78 10.45 -7.05 -11.65
CA ASP A 78 11.60 -6.28 -12.10
C ASP A 78 12.63 -6.10 -10.97
N TRP A 79 12.17 -5.77 -9.77
CA TRP A 79 13.03 -5.65 -8.60
C TRP A 79 13.63 -7.00 -8.16
N GLU A 80 12.89 -8.11 -8.30
CA GLU A 80 13.43 -9.44 -8.05
C GLU A 80 14.66 -9.71 -8.92
N ARG A 81 14.59 -9.35 -10.20
CA ARG A 81 15.71 -9.51 -11.14
C ARG A 81 16.91 -8.64 -10.73
N GLU A 82 16.67 -7.39 -10.37
CA GLU A 82 17.71 -6.46 -9.92
C GLU A 82 18.40 -6.91 -8.62
N LEU A 83 17.61 -7.38 -7.66
CA LEU A 83 18.11 -7.76 -6.33
C LEU A 83 18.62 -9.20 -6.26
N GLY A 84 18.30 -10.04 -7.27
CA GLY A 84 18.69 -11.46 -7.28
C GLY A 84 18.00 -12.30 -6.21
N ARG A 85 16.80 -11.91 -5.77
CA ARG A 85 16.03 -12.65 -4.77
C ARG A 85 14.54 -12.50 -5.00
N ALA A 86 13.75 -13.48 -4.53
CA ALA A 86 12.30 -13.42 -4.59
C ALA A 86 11.73 -12.33 -3.65
N LEU A 87 10.70 -11.65 -4.15
CA LEU A 87 9.93 -10.66 -3.38
C LEU A 87 8.48 -11.12 -3.30
N ALA A 88 7.97 -11.30 -2.09
CA ALA A 88 6.58 -11.63 -1.87
C ALA A 88 5.67 -10.44 -2.21
N ASN A 89 4.38 -10.72 -2.48
CA ASN A 89 3.37 -9.66 -2.45
C ASN A 89 3.40 -9.02 -1.06
N SER A 90 3.27 -7.71 -0.99
CA SER A 90 3.48 -6.88 0.20
C SER A 90 4.93 -6.51 0.53
N ALA A 91 5.90 -6.92 -0.27
CA ALA A 91 7.33 -6.68 0.02
C ALA A 91 7.69 -5.20 0.19
N PHE A 92 6.97 -4.28 -0.46
CA PHE A 92 7.18 -2.84 -0.36
C PHE A 92 6.21 -2.15 0.61
N GLY A 93 5.49 -2.92 1.41
CA GLY A 93 4.49 -2.38 2.33
C GLY A 93 3.20 -1.92 1.65
N GLU A 94 2.95 -2.38 0.44
CA GLU A 94 1.74 -2.05 -0.30
C GLU A 94 0.51 -2.77 0.24
N ASN A 95 -0.63 -2.09 0.18
CA ASN A 95 -1.94 -2.64 0.50
C ASN A 95 -2.51 -3.51 -0.63
N LEU A 96 -2.24 -3.12 -1.87
CA LEU A 96 -2.75 -3.82 -3.05
C LEU A 96 -1.59 -4.24 -3.93
N THR A 97 -1.50 -5.52 -4.24
CA THR A 97 -0.60 -6.05 -5.27
C THR A 97 -1.44 -6.39 -6.49
N THR A 98 -1.15 -5.76 -7.62
CA THR A 98 -1.94 -5.87 -8.85
C THR A 98 -1.16 -6.55 -9.98
N LEU A 99 -1.87 -7.00 -11.00
CA LEU A 99 -1.30 -7.53 -12.24
C LEU A 99 -2.03 -6.93 -13.44
N GLY A 100 -1.28 -6.51 -14.46
CA GLY A 100 -1.86 -5.97 -15.69
C GLY A 100 -2.37 -4.54 -15.58
N LEU A 101 -1.89 -3.78 -14.58
CA LEU A 101 -2.17 -2.36 -14.42
C LEU A 101 -0.85 -1.60 -14.26
N ASP A 102 -0.64 -0.58 -15.09
CA ASP A 102 0.53 0.31 -14.98
C ASP A 102 0.35 1.26 -13.79
N VAL A 103 0.66 0.77 -12.60
CA VAL A 103 0.54 1.54 -11.36
C VAL A 103 1.54 2.71 -11.34
N SER A 104 2.78 2.45 -11.74
CA SER A 104 3.85 3.46 -11.73
C SER A 104 3.62 4.58 -12.72
N GLY A 105 2.95 4.29 -13.84
CA GLY A 105 2.59 5.28 -14.87
C GLY A 105 1.20 5.88 -14.70
N ALA A 106 0.49 5.60 -13.62
CA ALA A 106 -0.85 6.10 -13.40
C ALA A 106 -0.88 7.64 -13.30
N LEU A 107 -1.88 8.25 -13.92
CA LEU A 107 -2.06 9.70 -13.88
C LEU A 107 -2.87 10.13 -12.66
N ILE A 108 -2.49 11.25 -12.07
CA ILE A 108 -3.27 11.85 -10.99
C ILE A 108 -4.68 12.17 -11.50
N GLY A 109 -5.69 11.76 -10.74
CA GLY A 109 -7.10 11.89 -11.12
C GLY A 109 -7.66 10.68 -11.86
N GLU A 110 -6.83 9.73 -12.27
CA GLU A 110 -7.27 8.45 -12.82
C GLU A 110 -8.12 7.69 -11.80
N ARG A 111 -9.14 6.99 -12.26
CA ARG A 111 -10.04 6.22 -11.39
C ARG A 111 -9.86 4.74 -11.64
N TRP A 112 -9.65 3.99 -10.58
CA TRP A 112 -9.57 2.53 -10.63
C TRP A 112 -10.80 1.92 -9.95
N ARG A 113 -11.50 1.06 -10.67
CA ARG A 113 -12.55 0.24 -10.08
C ARG A 113 -11.91 -1.05 -9.56
N ILE A 114 -12.07 -1.30 -8.27
CA ILE A 114 -11.53 -2.48 -7.59
C ILE A 114 -12.72 -3.28 -7.05
N GLY A 115 -13.08 -4.35 -7.75
CA GLY A 115 -14.30 -5.09 -7.45
C GLY A 115 -15.57 -4.32 -7.79
N PRO A 116 -16.76 -4.78 -7.32
CA PRO A 116 -18.04 -4.18 -7.69
C PRO A 116 -18.31 -2.84 -7.01
N ASP A 117 -17.78 -2.60 -5.81
CA ASP A 117 -18.24 -1.54 -4.93
C ASP A 117 -17.23 -0.43 -4.68
N VAL A 118 -15.94 -0.62 -5.03
CA VAL A 118 -14.87 0.31 -4.69
C VAL A 118 -14.35 1.02 -5.91
N VAL A 119 -14.36 2.35 -5.89
CA VAL A 119 -13.67 3.21 -6.85
C VAL A 119 -12.62 4.04 -6.12
N ARG A 120 -11.40 3.98 -6.62
CA ARG A 120 -10.27 4.73 -6.07
C ARG A 120 -9.83 5.81 -7.04
N TRP A 121 -9.49 6.97 -6.51
CA TRP A 121 -8.85 8.05 -7.26
C TRP A 121 -7.35 8.00 -7.03
N VAL A 122 -6.59 8.11 -8.09
CA VAL A 122 -5.13 8.26 -7.99
C VAL A 122 -4.84 9.68 -7.53
N LYS A 123 -4.33 9.83 -6.32
CA LYS A 123 -4.01 11.12 -5.70
C LYS A 123 -2.51 11.46 -5.79
N ARG A 124 -1.67 10.44 -5.81
CA ARG A 124 -0.22 10.58 -5.92
C ARG A 124 0.32 9.45 -6.79
N CYS A 125 1.24 9.78 -7.68
CA CYS A 125 2.08 8.78 -8.31
C CYS A 125 3.22 8.47 -7.35
N THR A 126 3.35 7.23 -6.96
CA THR A 126 4.60 6.75 -6.41
C THR A 126 5.45 6.37 -7.61
N GLY A 127 6.24 7.30 -8.10
CA GLY A 127 7.33 6.94 -8.99
C GLY A 127 8.21 5.87 -8.32
N PRO A 128 9.16 5.27 -9.06
CA PRO A 128 10.06 4.28 -8.46
C PRO A 128 10.63 4.88 -7.18
N ILE A 129 10.65 4.08 -6.12
CA ILE A 129 11.29 4.47 -4.87
C ILE A 129 12.76 4.70 -5.19
N THR A 130 13.11 5.92 -5.50
CA THR A 130 14.50 6.32 -5.52
C THR A 130 14.89 6.53 -4.07
N THR A 131 15.61 5.59 -3.54
CA THR A 131 16.34 5.76 -2.29
C THR A 131 17.36 6.87 -2.43
#